data_1e243f3912e5e2b1d8e45aa3cea0da8d
#
_entry.id   1e243f3912e5e2b1d8e45aa3cea0da8d
#
_cell.length_a   1.000
_cell.length_b   1.000
_cell.length_c   1.000
_cell.angle_alpha   90.00
_cell.angle_beta   90.00
_cell.angle_gamma   90.00
#
_symmetry.space_group_name_H-M   'P 1'
#
loop_
_entity.id
_entity.type
_entity.pdbx_description
1 polymer ?
#
loop_
_entity_poly.entity_id
_entity_poly.type
_entity_poly.pdbx_seq_one_letter_code
_entity_poly.pdbx_strand_id
1 'polypeptide(L)'
;MTVQDSSTDIGTFTAEWEAWHRRKDSALAHEHGFLAVTGLHWPATDPQRFPDAPGIWSTGDDGVTVVLGEGEELVVDGTVVRGRHTFGVIPERGGVNAVWGDAVIEIAKRGGHDLIRPRHPEHPLRTAFTGTPAYAPDPRWAVTGTYIPFPEPRPTTVGAAVEGLQHVYDAPGRIRFRIEGRTLGLTAFNGHTPGSLMVLFTDATSGVTTYPANRALHIDAPGPDGTVVLDFNRATNLPCAYTDFATCPLPPAENRLPVAIEAGEKIPHERI
;
A
#
# COMPACT_ATOMS: atom_id res chain seq x y z
N MET A 1 -42.70 11.03 3.73
CA MET A 1 -41.34 10.46 3.80
C MET A 1 -40.83 10.67 5.20
N THR A 2 -40.77 9.63 5.98
CA THR A 2 -40.62 9.65 7.43
C THR A 2 -39.13 9.76 7.80
N VAL A 3 -38.81 10.59 8.78
CA VAL A 3 -37.48 10.84 9.39
C VAL A 3 -36.79 9.53 9.89
N GLN A 4 -37.53 8.43 9.97
CA GLN A 4 -37.04 7.12 10.40
C GLN A 4 -36.17 6.38 9.36
N ASP A 5 -36.35 6.68 8.07
CA ASP A 5 -35.64 5.96 6.98
C ASP A 5 -34.15 6.40 6.86
N SER A 6 -33.88 7.70 7.03
CA SER A 6 -32.51 8.23 6.93
C SER A 6 -31.61 7.88 8.13
N SER A 7 -32.16 7.73 9.33
CA SER A 7 -31.36 7.36 10.52
C SER A 7 -30.97 5.88 10.53
N THR A 8 -31.82 5.01 10.00
CA THR A 8 -31.55 3.57 9.85
C THR A 8 -30.49 3.33 8.78
N ASP A 9 -30.52 4.12 7.71
CA ASP A 9 -29.54 4.09 6.63
C ASP A 9 -28.13 4.54 7.10
N ILE A 10 -28.06 5.64 7.88
CA ILE A 10 -26.78 6.12 8.46
C ILE A 10 -26.20 5.12 9.45
N GLY A 11 -27.04 4.51 10.30
CA GLY A 11 -26.60 3.49 11.26
C GLY A 11 -26.02 2.25 10.58
N THR A 12 -26.66 1.78 9.52
CA THR A 12 -26.18 0.65 8.71
C THR A 12 -24.87 1.00 8.01
N PHE A 13 -24.78 2.16 7.38
CA PHE A 13 -23.56 2.66 6.74
C PHE A 13 -22.37 2.70 7.71
N THR A 14 -22.58 3.25 8.91
CA THR A 14 -21.55 3.33 9.94
C THR A 14 -21.10 1.95 10.39
N ALA A 15 -22.03 1.02 10.65
CA ALA A 15 -21.71 -0.34 11.08
C ALA A 15 -20.95 -1.14 10.01
N GLU A 16 -21.31 -0.99 8.74
CA GLU A 16 -20.61 -1.61 7.61
C GLU A 16 -19.19 -1.06 7.46
N TRP A 17 -19.03 0.26 7.57
CA TRP A 17 -17.73 0.91 7.54
C TRP A 17 -16.84 0.45 8.69
N GLU A 18 -17.35 0.43 9.92
CA GLU A 18 -16.60 -0.03 11.10
C GLU A 18 -16.17 -1.50 10.95
N ALA A 19 -17.05 -2.36 10.43
CA ALA A 19 -16.71 -3.76 10.19
C ALA A 19 -15.63 -3.89 9.11
N TRP A 20 -15.69 -3.08 8.07
CA TRP A 20 -14.65 -3.03 7.03
C TRP A 20 -13.31 -2.53 7.61
N HIS A 21 -13.32 -1.44 8.39
CA HIS A 21 -12.12 -0.84 8.96
C HIS A 21 -11.43 -1.78 9.95
N ARG A 22 -12.18 -2.48 10.82
CA ARG A 22 -11.63 -3.53 11.69
C ARG A 22 -10.97 -4.67 10.91
N ARG A 23 -11.58 -5.13 9.80
CA ARG A 23 -10.95 -6.17 8.96
C ARG A 23 -9.64 -5.67 8.33
N LYS A 24 -9.62 -4.43 7.86
CA LYS A 24 -8.43 -3.79 7.31
C LYS A 24 -7.31 -3.69 8.35
N ASP A 25 -7.60 -3.24 9.56
CA ASP A 25 -6.64 -3.16 10.67
C ASP A 25 -6.12 -4.56 11.07
N SER A 26 -6.99 -5.56 11.13
CA SER A 26 -6.58 -6.95 11.37
C SER A 26 -5.64 -7.49 10.29
N ALA A 27 -5.90 -7.17 9.02
CA ALA A 27 -5.02 -7.55 7.92
C ALA A 27 -3.67 -6.81 7.97
N LEU A 28 -3.65 -5.53 8.37
CA LEU A 28 -2.43 -4.75 8.55
C LEU A 28 -1.57 -5.32 9.69
N ALA A 29 -2.20 -5.77 10.78
CA ALA A 29 -1.57 -6.39 11.95
C ALA A 29 -1.28 -7.90 11.77
N HIS A 30 -1.44 -8.46 10.56
CA HIS A 30 -1.07 -9.85 10.29
C HIS A 30 0.37 -10.12 10.71
N GLU A 31 0.67 -11.35 11.17
CA GLU A 31 1.96 -11.73 11.76
C GLU A 31 3.18 -11.39 10.89
N HIS A 32 3.04 -11.47 9.57
CA HIS A 32 4.05 -11.08 8.59
C HIS A 32 3.59 -9.93 7.68
N GLY A 33 2.68 -9.07 8.17
CA GLY A 33 2.22 -7.86 7.50
C GLY A 33 3.28 -6.74 7.51
N PHE A 34 2.90 -5.56 7.04
CA PHE A 34 3.83 -4.42 6.99
C PHE A 34 4.21 -3.87 8.38
N LEU A 35 3.40 -4.09 9.42
CA LEU A 35 3.75 -3.73 10.79
C LEU A 35 4.82 -4.65 11.39
N ALA A 36 5.06 -5.81 10.78
CA ALA A 36 6.07 -6.77 11.21
C ALA A 36 7.45 -6.52 10.56
N VAL A 37 7.58 -5.55 9.65
CA VAL A 37 8.81 -5.28 8.91
C VAL A 37 9.88 -4.72 9.84
N THR A 38 11.05 -5.39 9.90
CA THR A 38 12.18 -5.03 10.77
C THR A 38 13.24 -4.21 10.06
N GLY A 39 13.30 -4.27 8.72
CA GLY A 39 14.29 -3.56 7.92
C GLY A 39 13.96 -3.52 6.43
N LEU A 40 14.64 -2.65 5.72
CA LEU A 40 14.66 -2.56 4.26
C LEU A 40 16.10 -2.49 3.81
N HIS A 41 16.57 -3.53 3.12
CA HIS A 41 17.94 -3.66 2.69
C HIS A 41 18.04 -3.75 1.16
N TRP A 42 19.06 -3.14 0.61
CA TRP A 42 19.37 -3.11 -0.81
C TRP A 42 20.66 -3.90 -1.04
N PRO A 43 20.57 -5.20 -1.40
CA PRO A 43 21.77 -5.99 -1.67
C PRO A 43 22.53 -5.40 -2.86
N ALA A 44 23.86 -5.37 -2.74
CA ALA A 44 24.77 -4.97 -3.80
C ALA A 44 25.44 -6.19 -4.43
N THR A 45 26.27 -5.99 -5.45
CA THR A 45 27.11 -7.05 -6.02
C THR A 45 28.13 -7.56 -5.00
N ASP A 46 28.65 -6.66 -4.14
CA ASP A 46 29.51 -7.06 -3.04
C ASP A 46 28.69 -7.70 -1.93
N PRO A 47 29.07 -8.92 -1.46
CA PRO A 47 28.36 -9.65 -0.44
C PRO A 47 28.28 -8.92 0.90
N GLN A 48 27.09 -8.83 1.49
CA GLN A 48 26.79 -8.07 2.74
C GLN A 48 26.01 -8.94 3.73
N ARG A 49 26.19 -8.68 5.03
CA ARG A 49 25.32 -9.20 6.09
C ARG A 49 24.33 -8.13 6.52
N PHE A 50 23.11 -8.58 6.79
CA PHE A 50 22.07 -7.73 7.38
C PHE A 50 21.72 -8.24 8.79
N PRO A 51 21.48 -7.36 9.76
CA PRO A 51 21.35 -7.75 11.17
C PRO A 51 20.11 -8.60 11.46
N ASP A 52 19.09 -8.50 10.63
CA ASP A 52 17.78 -9.13 10.77
C ASP A 52 17.47 -10.17 9.66
N ALA A 53 18.52 -10.64 8.98
CA ALA A 53 18.43 -11.71 7.98
C ALA A 53 19.66 -12.64 8.09
N PRO A 54 19.49 -13.99 7.99
CA PRO A 54 20.61 -14.94 8.06
C PRO A 54 21.47 -14.88 6.80
N GLY A 55 22.70 -15.34 6.90
CA GLY A 55 23.60 -15.47 5.77
C GLY A 55 24.22 -14.17 5.27
N ILE A 56 24.83 -14.26 4.09
CA ILE A 56 25.49 -13.17 3.38
C ILE A 56 24.76 -12.99 2.05
N TRP A 57 24.31 -11.78 1.76
CA TRP A 57 23.45 -11.46 0.64
C TRP A 57 24.17 -10.65 -0.42
N SER A 58 23.89 -10.92 -1.68
CA SER A 58 24.34 -10.14 -2.83
C SER A 58 23.29 -10.17 -3.94
N THR A 59 23.43 -9.34 -4.96
CA THR A 59 22.63 -9.41 -6.18
C THR A 59 23.51 -9.32 -7.42
N GLY A 60 23.01 -9.80 -8.54
CA GLY A 60 23.68 -9.79 -9.84
C GLY A 60 22.72 -10.14 -10.97
N ASP A 61 23.24 -10.52 -12.12
CA ASP A 61 22.45 -10.82 -13.33
C ASP A 61 21.47 -11.97 -13.13
N ASP A 62 21.80 -12.91 -12.25
CA ASP A 62 20.94 -14.06 -11.88
C ASP A 62 19.95 -13.72 -10.75
N GLY A 63 19.89 -12.48 -10.28
CA GLY A 63 19.07 -12.01 -9.17
C GLY A 63 19.75 -12.13 -7.81
N VAL A 64 18.94 -12.07 -6.76
CA VAL A 64 19.43 -12.10 -5.37
C VAL A 64 19.96 -13.47 -5.00
N THR A 65 21.10 -13.48 -4.34
CA THR A 65 21.76 -14.70 -3.83
C THR A 65 22.02 -14.56 -2.34
N VAL A 66 21.79 -15.62 -1.58
CA VAL A 66 22.22 -15.76 -0.19
C VAL A 66 23.23 -16.91 -0.04
N VAL A 67 24.23 -16.71 0.81
CA VAL A 67 25.15 -17.77 1.27
C VAL A 67 24.93 -17.95 2.76
N LEU A 68 24.28 -19.05 3.12
CA LEU A 68 23.99 -19.42 4.50
C LEU A 68 25.21 -20.08 5.13
N GLY A 69 25.49 -19.74 6.38
CA GLY A 69 26.55 -20.34 7.18
C GLY A 69 26.20 -21.72 7.71
N GLU A 70 27.12 -22.30 8.45
CA GLU A 70 26.85 -23.56 9.13
C GLU A 70 25.72 -23.44 10.15
N GLY A 71 24.73 -24.32 10.07
CA GLY A 71 23.52 -24.28 10.90
C GLY A 71 22.45 -23.29 10.48
N GLU A 72 22.73 -22.41 9.52
CA GLU A 72 21.71 -21.51 8.96
C GLU A 72 20.93 -22.23 7.84
N GLU A 73 19.62 -22.03 7.83
CA GLU A 73 18.72 -22.55 6.77
C GLU A 73 17.56 -21.60 6.51
N LEU A 74 17.03 -21.65 5.31
CA LEU A 74 15.78 -20.99 4.90
C LEU A 74 14.81 -22.02 4.33
N VAL A 75 13.51 -21.72 4.38
CA VAL A 75 12.51 -22.49 3.64
C VAL A 75 11.97 -21.61 2.52
N VAL A 76 12.19 -22.04 1.28
CA VAL A 76 11.73 -21.35 0.06
C VAL A 76 10.78 -22.30 -0.67
N ASP A 77 9.53 -21.87 -0.90
CA ASP A 77 8.48 -22.69 -1.55
C ASP A 77 8.36 -24.10 -0.93
N GLY A 78 8.42 -24.17 0.42
CA GLY A 78 8.34 -25.42 1.17
C GLY A 78 9.61 -26.27 1.15
N THR A 79 10.68 -25.84 0.49
CA THR A 79 11.94 -26.56 0.40
C THR A 79 13.01 -25.94 1.30
N VAL A 80 13.64 -26.76 2.15
CA VAL A 80 14.78 -26.32 2.97
C VAL A 80 15.99 -26.08 2.10
N VAL A 81 16.58 -24.91 2.16
CA VAL A 81 17.81 -24.51 1.47
C VAL A 81 18.92 -24.23 2.48
N ARG A 82 20.14 -24.65 2.16
CA ARG A 82 21.37 -24.46 2.94
C ARG A 82 22.52 -24.08 2.03
N GLY A 83 23.54 -23.43 2.57
CA GLY A 83 24.67 -22.98 1.78
C GLY A 83 24.24 -21.88 0.77
N ARG A 84 24.66 -22.01 -0.49
CA ARG A 84 24.36 -21.02 -1.53
C ARG A 84 22.98 -21.26 -2.16
N HIS A 85 22.15 -20.21 -2.19
CA HIS A 85 20.87 -20.22 -2.89
C HIS A 85 20.69 -18.93 -3.69
N THR A 86 20.21 -19.05 -4.94
CA THR A 86 19.90 -17.92 -5.82
C THR A 86 18.41 -17.94 -6.14
N PHE A 87 17.72 -16.82 -5.87
CA PHE A 87 16.27 -16.70 -6.02
C PHE A 87 15.80 -16.48 -7.47
N GLY A 88 16.77 -16.33 -8.41
CA GLY A 88 16.46 -15.99 -9.79
C GLY A 88 16.08 -14.53 -9.99
N VAL A 89 15.84 -14.14 -11.25
CA VAL A 89 15.45 -12.78 -11.61
C VAL A 89 13.99 -12.55 -11.25
N ILE A 90 13.75 -11.65 -10.31
CA ILE A 90 12.41 -11.26 -9.88
C ILE A 90 11.91 -10.13 -10.78
N PRO A 91 10.70 -10.23 -11.35
CA PRO A 91 10.14 -9.16 -12.17
C PRO A 91 9.80 -7.92 -11.30
N GLU A 92 9.72 -6.75 -11.95
CA GLU A 92 9.31 -5.51 -11.27
C GLU A 92 7.96 -5.70 -10.55
N ARG A 93 7.89 -5.29 -9.29
CA ARG A 93 6.77 -5.49 -8.35
C ARG A 93 6.52 -6.95 -7.94
N GLY A 94 7.33 -7.88 -8.42
CA GLY A 94 7.32 -9.26 -7.94
C GLY A 94 8.01 -9.42 -6.59
N GLY A 95 7.90 -10.62 -6.02
CA GLY A 95 8.59 -11.00 -4.79
C GLY A 95 8.45 -12.48 -4.49
N VAL A 96 9.42 -12.99 -3.71
CA VAL A 96 9.46 -14.35 -3.17
C VAL A 96 9.65 -14.24 -1.66
N ASN A 97 9.02 -15.11 -0.90
CA ASN A 97 9.18 -15.18 0.55
C ASN A 97 10.04 -16.38 0.93
N ALA A 98 11.01 -16.16 1.80
CA ALA A 98 11.78 -17.20 2.45
C ALA A 98 11.47 -17.20 3.95
N VAL A 99 11.20 -18.35 4.55
CA VAL A 99 10.91 -18.48 5.98
C VAL A 99 12.22 -18.77 6.72
N TRP A 100 12.42 -18.07 7.83
CA TRP A 100 13.54 -18.22 8.75
C TRP A 100 13.07 -18.25 10.20
N GLY A 101 12.92 -19.44 10.78
CA GLY A 101 12.28 -19.59 12.09
C GLY A 101 10.87 -19.02 12.05
N ASP A 102 10.57 -18.06 12.93
CA ASP A 102 9.29 -17.36 12.98
C ASP A 102 9.24 -16.13 12.03
N ALA A 103 10.38 -15.76 11.44
CA ALA A 103 10.49 -14.63 10.53
C ALA A 103 10.21 -15.04 9.07
N VAL A 104 9.79 -14.06 8.27
CA VAL A 104 9.70 -14.16 6.81
C VAL A 104 10.57 -13.08 6.20
N ILE A 105 11.38 -13.47 5.22
CA ILE A 105 12.21 -12.55 4.45
C ILE A 105 11.57 -12.41 3.07
N GLU A 106 11.07 -11.23 2.74
CA GLU A 106 10.63 -10.91 1.39
C GLU A 106 11.84 -10.51 0.55
N ILE A 107 12.07 -11.21 -0.55
CA ILE A 107 13.02 -10.86 -1.60
C ILE A 107 12.19 -10.31 -2.76
N ALA A 108 12.44 -9.08 -3.19
CA ALA A 108 11.56 -8.42 -4.16
C ALA A 108 12.31 -7.44 -5.07
N LYS A 109 11.65 -6.96 -6.13
CA LYS A 109 12.15 -5.91 -7.01
C LYS A 109 11.21 -4.69 -6.98
N ARG A 110 11.78 -3.51 -6.76
CA ARG A 110 11.05 -2.25 -6.75
C ARG A 110 11.87 -1.15 -7.42
N GLY A 111 11.28 -0.49 -8.42
CA GLY A 111 11.94 0.58 -9.16
C GLY A 111 13.24 0.15 -9.83
N GLY A 112 13.30 -1.08 -10.34
CA GLY A 112 14.49 -1.67 -10.97
C GLY A 112 15.51 -2.25 -9.99
N HIS A 113 15.35 -2.06 -8.67
CA HIS A 113 16.30 -2.51 -7.66
C HIS A 113 15.77 -3.73 -6.90
N ASP A 114 16.66 -4.69 -6.64
CA ASP A 114 16.39 -5.81 -5.75
C ASP A 114 16.45 -5.33 -4.30
N LEU A 115 15.55 -5.85 -3.46
CA LEU A 115 15.50 -5.56 -2.04
C LEU A 115 15.25 -6.80 -1.21
N ILE A 116 15.62 -6.72 0.05
CA ILE A 116 15.33 -7.70 1.09
C ILE A 116 14.59 -6.98 2.21
N ARG A 117 13.47 -7.56 2.66
CA ARG A 117 12.63 -6.98 3.69
C ARG A 117 12.21 -8.06 4.70
N PRO A 118 12.98 -8.19 5.78
CA PRO A 118 12.66 -9.12 6.85
C PRO A 118 11.42 -8.67 7.62
N ARG A 119 10.65 -9.64 8.13
CA ARG A 119 9.42 -9.45 8.90
C ARG A 119 9.42 -10.43 10.07
N HIS A 120 9.18 -9.92 11.26
CA HIS A 120 9.15 -10.74 12.46
C HIS A 120 7.84 -10.52 13.23
N PRO A 121 7.11 -11.58 13.63
CA PRO A 121 5.82 -11.43 14.29
C PRO A 121 5.89 -10.66 15.62
N GLU A 122 7.03 -10.70 16.33
CA GLU A 122 7.21 -9.98 17.59
C GLU A 122 7.73 -8.53 17.40
N HIS A 123 7.68 -7.98 16.17
CA HIS A 123 8.09 -6.58 15.95
C HIS A 123 7.24 -5.62 16.78
N PRO A 124 7.84 -4.67 17.56
CA PRO A 124 7.11 -3.80 18.48
C PRO A 124 5.99 -2.98 17.82
N LEU A 125 6.20 -2.50 16.59
CA LEU A 125 5.19 -1.76 15.84
C LEU A 125 3.92 -2.60 15.63
N ARG A 126 4.05 -3.90 15.37
CA ARG A 126 2.93 -4.82 15.21
C ARG A 126 2.25 -5.14 16.55
N THR A 127 3.04 -5.51 17.55
CA THR A 127 2.50 -5.98 18.85
C THR A 127 1.85 -4.86 19.65
N ALA A 128 2.28 -3.61 19.45
CA ALA A 128 1.70 -2.44 20.11
C ALA A 128 0.56 -1.78 19.29
N PHE A 129 0.28 -2.25 18.07
CA PHE A 129 -0.75 -1.66 17.20
C PHE A 129 -2.15 -1.81 17.80
N THR A 130 -2.87 -0.70 17.91
CA THR A 130 -4.21 -0.64 18.50
C THR A 130 -5.31 -0.24 17.50
N GLY A 131 -4.93 -0.05 16.23
CA GLY A 131 -5.82 0.38 15.15
C GLY A 131 -5.40 1.72 14.55
N THR A 132 -5.84 1.95 13.33
CA THR A 132 -5.57 3.20 12.60
C THR A 132 -6.62 4.24 12.95
N PRO A 133 -6.24 5.45 13.43
CA PRO A 133 -7.22 6.51 13.66
C PRO A 133 -7.85 6.94 12.32
N ALA A 134 -9.17 7.23 12.37
CA ALA A 134 -9.93 7.64 11.21
C ALA A 134 -10.93 8.75 11.56
N TYR A 135 -11.48 9.39 10.55
CA TYR A 135 -12.66 10.23 10.70
C TYR A 135 -13.90 9.35 10.92
N ALA A 136 -14.89 9.88 11.62
CA ALA A 136 -16.22 9.24 11.65
C ALA A 136 -16.77 9.15 10.22
N PRO A 137 -17.32 7.99 9.82
CA PRO A 137 -17.85 7.85 8.47
C PRO A 137 -19.07 8.74 8.25
N ASP A 138 -19.10 9.42 7.10
CA ASP A 138 -20.18 10.32 6.70
C ASP A 138 -20.54 10.03 5.24
N PRO A 139 -21.79 9.63 4.92
CA PRO A 139 -22.23 9.33 3.56
C PRO A 139 -21.97 10.43 2.53
N ARG A 140 -21.88 11.71 2.94
CA ARG A 140 -21.54 12.82 2.04
C ARG A 140 -20.19 12.65 1.33
N TRP A 141 -19.30 11.85 1.89
CA TRP A 141 -17.99 11.56 1.33
C TRP A 141 -17.97 10.35 0.38
N ALA A 142 -19.11 9.68 0.17
CA ALA A 142 -19.30 8.72 -0.92
C ALA A 142 -19.80 9.47 -2.17
N VAL A 143 -18.87 9.87 -3.02
CA VAL A 143 -19.11 10.81 -4.13
C VAL A 143 -19.21 10.04 -5.44
N THR A 144 -20.26 10.29 -6.21
CA THR A 144 -20.40 9.77 -7.57
C THR A 144 -19.48 10.55 -8.53
N GLY A 145 -18.73 9.81 -9.33
CA GLY A 145 -17.86 10.34 -10.37
C GLY A 145 -18.07 9.64 -11.71
N THR A 146 -17.34 10.10 -12.71
CA THR A 146 -17.32 9.49 -14.05
C THR A 146 -15.87 9.09 -14.37
N TYR A 147 -15.66 7.82 -14.64
CA TYR A 147 -14.42 7.31 -15.20
C TYR A 147 -14.34 7.64 -16.69
N ILE A 148 -13.21 8.17 -17.10
CA ILE A 148 -12.90 8.56 -18.48
C ILE A 148 -11.65 7.77 -18.89
N PRO A 149 -11.79 6.69 -19.65
CA PRO A 149 -10.65 5.92 -20.11
C PRO A 149 -9.77 6.75 -21.05
N PHE A 150 -8.47 6.51 -21.03
CA PHE A 150 -7.58 7.00 -22.06
C PHE A 150 -7.69 6.10 -23.30
N PRO A 151 -7.42 6.61 -24.52
CA PRO A 151 -7.40 5.78 -25.72
C PRO A 151 -6.43 4.59 -25.61
N GLU A 152 -5.30 4.81 -24.92
CA GLU A 152 -4.33 3.79 -24.56
C GLU A 152 -3.85 4.07 -23.11
N PRO A 153 -3.54 3.05 -22.30
CA PRO A 153 -2.96 3.24 -20.98
C PRO A 153 -1.70 4.10 -21.06
N ARG A 154 -1.56 5.04 -20.12
CA ARG A 154 -0.43 5.98 -20.11
C ARG A 154 0.59 5.56 -19.05
N PRO A 155 1.84 5.23 -19.43
CA PRO A 155 2.90 5.04 -18.47
C PRO A 155 3.07 6.32 -17.63
N THR A 156 2.88 6.21 -16.32
CA THR A 156 2.93 7.32 -15.38
C THR A 156 4.03 7.04 -14.36
N THR A 157 5.09 7.83 -14.41
CA THR A 157 6.19 7.75 -13.45
C THR A 157 5.84 8.55 -12.20
N VAL A 158 5.95 7.91 -11.05
CA VAL A 158 5.74 8.52 -9.73
C VAL A 158 6.96 8.28 -8.85
N GLY A 159 7.24 9.18 -7.92
CA GLY A 159 8.23 8.98 -6.89
C GLY A 159 7.80 7.89 -5.90
N ALA A 160 8.67 7.53 -4.99
CA ALA A 160 8.39 6.63 -3.89
C ALA A 160 8.65 7.29 -2.53
N ALA A 161 8.17 6.65 -1.45
CA ALA A 161 8.48 7.06 -0.08
C ALA A 161 9.99 6.95 0.24
N VAL A 162 10.71 6.11 -0.49
CA VAL A 162 12.18 6.04 -0.46
C VAL A 162 12.74 7.06 -1.46
N GLU A 163 13.62 7.94 -0.98
CA GLU A 163 14.23 8.99 -1.79
C GLU A 163 15.00 8.40 -2.99
N GLY A 164 14.83 9.01 -4.16
CA GLY A 164 15.46 8.58 -5.41
C GLY A 164 14.81 7.39 -6.10
N LEU A 165 13.92 6.66 -5.42
CA LEU A 165 13.20 5.53 -6.02
C LEU A 165 12.00 6.04 -6.84
N GLN A 166 11.76 5.42 -7.98
CA GLN A 166 10.62 5.71 -8.85
C GLN A 166 9.87 4.43 -9.22
N HIS A 167 8.58 4.57 -9.45
CA HIS A 167 7.73 3.52 -9.99
C HIS A 167 7.08 3.99 -11.28
N VAL A 168 6.85 3.06 -12.21
CA VAL A 168 6.08 3.31 -13.43
C VAL A 168 4.83 2.45 -13.38
N TYR A 169 3.68 3.10 -13.45
CA TYR A 169 2.37 2.44 -13.50
C TYR A 169 1.64 2.85 -14.77
N ASP A 170 0.93 1.90 -15.36
CA ASP A 170 0.01 2.22 -16.45
C ASP A 170 -1.28 2.83 -15.87
N ALA A 171 -1.55 4.07 -16.25
CA ALA A 171 -2.79 4.75 -15.93
C ALA A 171 -3.82 4.48 -17.05
N PRO A 172 -4.90 3.70 -16.79
CA PRO A 172 -5.89 3.38 -17.80
C PRO A 172 -6.85 4.55 -18.08
N GLY A 173 -6.92 5.54 -17.19
CA GLY A 173 -7.82 6.67 -17.34
C GLY A 173 -7.77 7.63 -16.15
N ARG A 174 -8.76 8.51 -16.12
CA ARG A 174 -8.96 9.44 -15.01
C ARG A 174 -10.41 9.42 -14.53
N ILE A 175 -10.64 9.83 -13.28
CA ILE A 175 -11.97 9.97 -12.70
C ILE A 175 -12.26 11.46 -12.52
N ARG A 176 -13.40 11.91 -13.00
CA ARG A 176 -13.93 13.28 -12.78
C ARG A 176 -15.11 13.22 -11.83
N PHE A 177 -15.11 14.07 -10.83
CA PHE A 177 -16.16 14.14 -9.80
C PHE A 177 -16.34 15.57 -9.29
N ARG A 178 -17.33 15.80 -8.43
CA ARG A 178 -17.60 17.14 -7.85
C ARG A 178 -17.62 17.06 -6.33
N ILE A 179 -16.90 17.96 -5.68
CA ILE A 179 -16.93 18.19 -4.23
C ILE A 179 -17.03 19.71 -4.03
N GLU A 180 -17.88 20.17 -3.11
CA GLU A 180 -18.05 21.58 -2.76
C GLU A 180 -18.27 22.48 -3.98
N GLY A 181 -19.02 22.00 -4.96
CA GLY A 181 -19.30 22.75 -6.21
C GLY A 181 -18.13 22.77 -7.21
N ARG A 182 -16.95 22.28 -6.85
CA ARG A 182 -15.76 22.22 -7.74
C ARG A 182 -15.74 20.91 -8.51
N THR A 183 -15.42 20.99 -9.79
CA THR A 183 -15.11 19.81 -10.60
C THR A 183 -13.62 19.47 -10.43
N LEU A 184 -13.34 18.27 -9.96
CA LEU A 184 -12.01 17.74 -9.65
C LEU A 184 -11.74 16.50 -10.50
N GLY A 185 -10.48 16.12 -10.59
CA GLY A 185 -10.06 14.93 -11.34
C GLY A 185 -8.89 14.22 -10.67
N LEU A 186 -8.84 12.90 -10.81
CA LEU A 186 -7.77 12.05 -10.34
C LEU A 186 -7.37 11.08 -11.46
N THR A 187 -6.08 11.00 -11.75
CA THR A 187 -5.51 9.93 -12.56
C THR A 187 -5.65 8.62 -11.78
N ALA A 188 -6.25 7.63 -12.42
CA ALA A 188 -6.50 6.32 -11.83
C ALA A 188 -5.51 5.28 -12.36
N PHE A 189 -5.17 4.32 -11.51
CA PHE A 189 -4.38 3.14 -11.82
C PHE A 189 -5.25 1.89 -11.74
N ASN A 190 -4.76 0.77 -12.28
CA ASN A 190 -5.43 -0.52 -12.11
C ASN A 190 -5.45 -0.92 -10.64
N GLY A 191 -6.61 -1.35 -10.15
CA GLY A 191 -6.77 -1.91 -8.81
C GLY A 191 -6.34 -3.38 -8.72
N HIS A 192 -6.57 -4.00 -7.57
CA HIS A 192 -6.18 -5.40 -7.32
C HIS A 192 -7.13 -6.42 -7.98
N THR A 193 -8.41 -6.08 -8.11
CA THR A 193 -9.39 -6.94 -8.78
C THR A 193 -9.54 -6.53 -10.25
N PRO A 194 -9.81 -7.48 -11.17
CA PRO A 194 -9.99 -7.15 -12.58
C PRO A 194 -11.03 -6.04 -12.80
N GLY A 195 -10.64 -4.99 -13.52
CA GLY A 195 -11.48 -3.84 -13.83
C GLY A 195 -11.61 -2.80 -12.71
N SER A 196 -11.24 -3.10 -11.47
CA SER A 196 -11.23 -2.10 -10.39
C SER A 196 -10.13 -1.07 -10.60
N LEU A 197 -10.30 0.09 -9.95
CA LEU A 197 -9.37 1.20 -10.02
C LEU A 197 -8.78 1.50 -8.64
N MET A 198 -7.63 2.14 -8.64
CA MET A 198 -6.98 2.71 -7.47
C MET A 198 -6.54 4.13 -7.78
N VAL A 199 -6.76 5.04 -6.86
CA VAL A 199 -6.17 6.37 -6.90
C VAL A 199 -5.28 6.61 -5.70
N LEU A 200 -4.14 7.25 -5.92
CA LEU A 200 -3.28 7.80 -4.88
C LEU A 200 -3.48 9.31 -4.91
N PHE A 201 -3.68 9.93 -3.76
CA PHE A 201 -3.95 11.37 -3.70
C PHE A 201 -3.43 12.01 -2.42
N THR A 202 -3.23 13.32 -2.51
CA THR A 202 -3.12 14.23 -1.37
C THR A 202 -4.24 15.26 -1.46
N ASP A 203 -4.56 15.87 -0.33
CA ASP A 203 -5.57 16.90 -0.21
C ASP A 203 -5.19 17.96 0.84
N ALA A 204 -6.05 18.91 1.15
CA ALA A 204 -5.72 19.96 2.10
C ALA A 204 -5.59 19.49 3.56
N THR A 205 -5.96 18.23 3.88
CA THR A 205 -5.73 17.63 5.21
C THR A 205 -4.35 16.97 5.32
N SER A 206 -3.66 16.73 4.20
CA SER A 206 -2.37 16.03 4.15
C SER A 206 -1.27 16.81 4.88
N GLY A 207 -0.63 16.18 5.87
CA GLY A 207 0.36 16.81 6.76
C GLY A 207 -0.24 17.64 7.90
N VAL A 208 -1.59 17.69 8.02
CA VAL A 208 -2.30 18.34 9.13
C VAL A 208 -2.98 17.29 9.99
N THR A 209 -3.92 16.54 9.43
CA THR A 209 -4.67 15.48 10.12
C THR A 209 -4.51 14.12 9.43
N THR A 210 -4.16 14.09 8.15
CA THR A 210 -3.90 12.86 7.40
C THR A 210 -2.43 12.77 6.99
N TYR A 211 -1.98 11.55 6.69
CA TYR A 211 -0.57 11.29 6.38
C TYR A 211 -0.06 12.15 5.21
N PRO A 212 1.10 12.83 5.34
CA PRO A 212 1.52 13.86 4.37
C PRO A 212 1.85 13.32 2.98
N ALA A 213 2.34 12.08 2.87
CA ALA A 213 2.79 11.57 1.59
C ALA A 213 1.63 11.25 0.65
N ASN A 214 0.62 10.53 1.13
CA ASN A 214 -0.60 10.22 0.38
C ASN A 214 -1.58 9.34 1.18
N ARG A 215 -2.77 9.17 0.58
CA ARG A 215 -3.71 8.09 0.89
C ARG A 215 -4.09 7.38 -0.41
N ALA A 216 -4.50 6.12 -0.29
CA ALA A 216 -5.03 5.34 -1.40
C ALA A 216 -6.55 5.21 -1.27
N LEU A 217 -7.25 5.24 -2.40
CA LEU A 217 -8.66 4.91 -2.49
C LEU A 217 -8.86 3.83 -3.54
N HIS A 218 -9.42 2.70 -3.12
CA HIS A 218 -9.84 1.62 -4.01
C HIS A 218 -11.27 1.88 -4.49
N ILE A 219 -11.51 1.67 -5.77
CA ILE A 219 -12.76 1.99 -6.45
C ILE A 219 -13.16 0.76 -7.26
N ASP A 220 -14.39 0.32 -7.11
CA ASP A 220 -14.92 -0.80 -7.89
C ASP A 220 -14.91 -0.52 -9.39
N ALA A 221 -15.04 -1.57 -10.18
CA ALA A 221 -15.08 -1.45 -11.64
C ALA A 221 -16.17 -0.44 -12.08
N PRO A 222 -15.87 0.47 -13.03
CA PRO A 222 -16.86 1.41 -13.55
C PRO A 222 -18.10 0.71 -14.11
N GLY A 223 -19.26 1.29 -13.86
CA GLY A 223 -20.50 0.86 -14.51
C GLY A 223 -20.44 1.00 -16.04
N PRO A 224 -21.42 0.44 -16.75
CA PRO A 224 -21.45 0.48 -18.24
C PRO A 224 -21.46 1.90 -18.83
N ASP A 225 -21.93 2.87 -18.06
CA ASP A 225 -21.96 4.30 -18.41
C ASP A 225 -20.73 5.08 -17.91
N GLY A 226 -19.76 4.37 -17.33
CA GLY A 226 -18.57 4.94 -16.74
C GLY A 226 -18.77 5.50 -15.32
N THR A 227 -19.95 5.30 -14.71
CA THR A 227 -20.19 5.74 -13.33
C THR A 227 -19.32 4.98 -12.35
N VAL A 228 -18.73 5.69 -11.39
CA VAL A 228 -17.95 5.16 -10.26
C VAL A 228 -18.35 5.85 -8.96
N VAL A 229 -18.14 5.17 -7.84
CA VAL A 229 -18.30 5.75 -6.50
C VAL A 229 -16.92 5.90 -5.85
N LEU A 230 -16.58 7.14 -5.49
CA LEU A 230 -15.40 7.46 -4.69
C LEU A 230 -15.84 7.56 -3.22
N ASP A 231 -15.79 6.47 -2.48
CA ASP A 231 -16.09 6.49 -1.04
C ASP A 231 -14.83 6.88 -0.25
N PHE A 232 -14.63 8.18 -0.06
CA PHE A 232 -13.48 8.71 0.68
C PHE A 232 -13.45 8.30 2.15
N ASN A 233 -14.57 7.80 2.71
CA ASN A 233 -14.56 7.19 4.04
C ASN A 233 -13.64 5.97 4.09
N ARG A 234 -13.37 5.36 2.93
CA ARG A 234 -12.46 4.21 2.76
C ARG A 234 -11.09 4.61 2.21
N ALA A 235 -10.73 5.89 2.27
CA ALA A 235 -9.37 6.32 1.96
C ALA A 235 -8.42 5.82 3.06
N THR A 236 -7.38 5.05 2.67
CA THR A 236 -6.48 4.36 3.59
C THR A 236 -5.05 4.84 3.46
N ASN A 237 -4.31 4.74 4.53
CA ASN A 237 -2.87 4.90 4.54
C ASN A 237 -2.17 3.75 3.81
N LEU A 238 -1.07 4.05 3.16
CA LEU A 238 -0.15 3.05 2.64
C LEU A 238 0.85 2.65 3.74
N PRO A 239 1.58 1.53 3.57
CA PRO A 239 2.55 1.05 4.56
C PRO A 239 3.57 2.09 5.03
N CYS A 240 3.99 3.03 4.17
CA CYS A 240 4.91 4.11 4.53
C CYS A 240 4.38 5.07 5.61
N ALA A 241 3.08 5.07 5.85
CA ALA A 241 2.51 5.82 6.98
C ALA A 241 2.83 5.19 8.34
N TYR A 242 3.22 3.93 8.39
CA TYR A 242 3.51 3.20 9.63
C TYR A 242 5.00 2.91 9.79
N THR A 243 5.72 2.62 8.72
CA THR A 243 7.13 2.24 8.74
C THR A 243 7.92 2.92 7.63
N ASP A 244 9.20 3.21 7.89
CA ASP A 244 10.15 3.73 6.89
C ASP A 244 10.67 2.64 5.94
N PHE A 245 10.33 1.38 6.21
CA PHE A 245 10.78 0.22 5.44
C PHE A 245 9.86 -0.13 4.27
N ALA A 246 9.02 0.82 3.83
CA ALA A 246 8.11 0.66 2.72
C ALA A 246 8.51 1.51 1.52
N THR A 247 8.35 0.95 0.32
CA THR A 247 8.66 1.60 -0.96
C THR A 247 7.41 2.11 -1.67
N CYS A 248 6.45 2.66 -0.90
CA CYS A 248 5.14 3.06 -1.42
C CYS A 248 5.27 4.12 -2.53
N PRO A 249 4.46 4.02 -3.61
CA PRO A 249 4.40 5.06 -4.62
C PRO A 249 3.78 6.34 -4.04
N LEU A 250 4.29 7.48 -4.48
CA LEU A 250 3.68 8.80 -4.26
C LEU A 250 2.60 9.06 -5.31
N PRO A 251 1.63 9.96 -5.06
CA PRO A 251 0.63 10.32 -6.05
C PRO A 251 1.28 11.11 -7.20
N PRO A 252 0.76 11.01 -8.44
CA PRO A 252 1.13 11.92 -9.49
C PRO A 252 0.73 13.35 -9.11
N ALA A 253 1.45 14.34 -9.64
CA ALA A 253 1.32 15.75 -9.24
C ALA A 253 -0.12 16.29 -9.38
N GLU A 254 -0.86 15.84 -10.40
CA GLU A 254 -2.26 16.20 -10.65
C GLU A 254 -3.25 15.60 -9.66
N ASN A 255 -2.86 14.59 -8.89
CA ASN A 255 -3.71 13.97 -7.87
C ASN A 255 -3.63 14.70 -6.52
N ARG A 256 -3.35 15.99 -6.54
CA ARG A 256 -3.42 16.88 -5.38
C ARG A 256 -4.75 17.63 -5.40
N LEU A 257 -5.65 17.28 -4.47
CA LEU A 257 -6.96 17.92 -4.34
C LEU A 257 -6.86 19.22 -3.53
N PRO A 258 -7.38 20.35 -4.05
CA PRO A 258 -7.32 21.65 -3.37
C PRO A 258 -8.47 21.83 -2.35
N VAL A 259 -9.01 20.77 -1.81
CA VAL A 259 -10.09 20.71 -0.83
C VAL A 259 -9.70 19.81 0.32
N ALA A 260 -10.29 20.01 1.49
CA ALA A 260 -10.06 19.16 2.65
C ALA A 260 -10.99 17.94 2.59
N ILE A 261 -10.44 16.74 2.45
CA ILE A 261 -11.21 15.49 2.52
C ILE A 261 -11.15 14.96 3.96
N GLU A 262 -12.04 15.47 4.80
CA GLU A 262 -12.14 15.06 6.21
C GLU A 262 -12.89 13.74 6.35
N ALA A 263 -12.37 12.70 5.68
CA ALA A 263 -12.87 11.34 5.68
C ALA A 263 -11.72 10.33 5.57
N GLY A 264 -11.95 9.09 5.94
CA GLY A 264 -10.95 8.01 5.89
C GLY A 264 -9.91 8.10 7.00
N GLU A 265 -8.77 7.46 6.79
CA GLU A 265 -7.72 7.33 7.79
C GLU A 265 -6.92 8.62 8.01
N LYS A 266 -6.56 8.85 9.27
CA LYS A 266 -5.71 9.94 9.76
C LYS A 266 -4.25 9.48 9.88
N ILE A 267 -3.38 10.38 10.33
CA ILE A 267 -1.99 10.05 10.69
C ILE A 267 -2.00 8.94 11.76
N PRO A 268 -1.29 7.82 11.55
CA PRO A 268 -1.16 6.76 12.56
C PRO A 268 -0.57 7.27 13.88
N HIS A 269 -0.96 6.67 15.01
CA HIS A 269 -0.47 7.03 16.32
C HIS A 269 1.05 6.90 16.45
N GLU A 270 1.65 5.97 15.73
CA GLU A 270 3.08 5.68 15.71
C GLU A 270 3.92 6.80 15.03
N ARG A 271 3.23 7.78 14.40
CA ARG A 271 3.87 8.91 13.71
C ARG A 271 3.58 10.27 14.36
N ILE A 272 2.87 10.31 15.49
CA ILE A 272 2.51 11.54 16.21
C ILE A 272 3.55 11.80 17.32
#